data_7fab93a15a25ac4b6ba35ce6e9f3010d
#
_entry.id   7fab93a15a25ac4b6ba35ce6e9f3010d
#
_cell.length_a   1.000
_cell.length_b   1.000
_cell.length_c   1.000
_cell.angle_alpha   90.00
_cell.angle_beta   90.00
_cell.angle_gamma   90.00
#
_symmetry.space_group_name_H-M   'P 1'
#
loop_
_entity.id
_entity.type
_entity.pdbx_description
1 polymer ?
#
loop_
_entity_poly.entity_id
_entity_poly.type
_entity_poly.pdbx_seq_one_letter_code
_entity_poly.pdbx_strand_id
1 'polypeptide(L)'
;GKFYGVPSVWGTSGLIVHSSVADTVTDYIDLCDTAVEGQVSYRLKRPTLIGFAFAMGMDPFAAYDNRDEYESIMTKVEDKLIDCKSNVKTYWTGGDQLLALLRTGEVKAAMAWDAGGWKLNAENPDIRFVAPESGALGWIDTFAIPRRSENEEAAYKWINFVMQPEIAARITNASGNFTASKGADEFVKADLRDAYRESFDDAAINNIKWYPPVPPGLETMEGQVLDRVQAAN
;
A
#
# COMPACT_ATOMS: atom_id res chain seq x y z
N GLY A 1 1.05 -28.40 -9.77
CA GLY A 1 2.04 -27.48 -9.22
C GLY A 1 2.17 -27.67 -7.72
N LYS A 2 3.26 -27.21 -7.14
CA LYS A 2 3.43 -27.19 -5.66
C LYS A 2 3.05 -25.81 -5.17
N PHE A 3 2.29 -25.73 -4.08
CA PHE A 3 2.03 -24.49 -3.37
C PHE A 3 3.11 -24.30 -2.30
N TYR A 4 3.68 -23.09 -2.23
CA TYR A 4 4.75 -22.76 -1.28
C TYR A 4 4.30 -21.80 -0.17
N GLY A 5 3.07 -21.31 -0.24
CA GLY A 5 2.48 -20.44 0.77
C GLY A 5 0.95 -20.51 0.74
N VAL A 6 0.35 -20.14 1.86
CA VAL A 6 -1.10 -20.02 2.03
C VAL A 6 -1.40 -18.53 2.20
N PRO A 7 -2.18 -17.89 1.28
CA PRO A 7 -2.61 -16.51 1.46
C PRO A 7 -3.32 -16.35 2.79
N SER A 8 -2.96 -15.32 3.55
CA SER A 8 -3.53 -15.07 4.88
C SER A 8 -4.35 -13.78 4.93
N VAL A 9 -3.70 -12.67 4.67
CA VAL A 9 -4.33 -11.36 4.59
C VAL A 9 -3.90 -10.64 3.31
N TRP A 10 -4.71 -9.70 2.87
CA TRP A 10 -4.43 -8.85 1.74
C TRP A 10 -4.91 -7.43 2.01
N GLY A 11 -4.45 -6.50 1.23
CA GLY A 11 -4.84 -5.10 1.28
C GLY A 11 -4.22 -4.32 0.13
N THR A 12 -4.33 -3.01 0.21
CA THR A 12 -3.80 -2.11 -0.79
C THR A 12 -2.96 -1.01 -0.16
N SER A 13 -2.05 -0.46 -0.97
CA SER A 13 -1.43 0.83 -0.73
C SER A 13 -2.09 1.85 -1.64
N GLY A 14 -2.58 2.93 -1.07
CA GLY A 14 -3.23 4.03 -1.74
C GLY A 14 -2.95 5.33 -1.00
N LEU A 15 -3.93 6.19 -0.89
CA LEU A 15 -3.79 7.49 -0.25
C LEU A 15 -4.64 7.56 1.02
N ILE A 16 -4.11 8.20 2.06
CA ILE A 16 -4.89 8.69 3.20
C ILE A 16 -4.87 10.20 3.11
N VAL A 17 -6.05 10.80 3.05
CA VAL A 17 -6.21 12.24 2.84
C VAL A 17 -7.14 12.85 3.88
N HIS A 18 -6.82 14.08 4.30
CA HIS A 18 -7.71 14.91 5.10
C HIS A 18 -8.71 15.62 4.15
N SER A 19 -9.95 15.83 4.59
CA SER A 19 -11.04 16.45 3.82
C SER A 19 -10.67 17.77 3.20
N SER A 20 -9.81 18.56 3.88
CA SER A 20 -9.36 19.87 3.37
C SER A 20 -8.52 19.84 2.09
N VAL A 21 -8.03 18.69 1.69
CA VAL A 21 -7.20 18.51 0.47
C VAL A 21 -7.71 17.38 -0.43
N ALA A 22 -8.87 16.80 -0.09
CA ALA A 22 -9.40 15.61 -0.76
C ALA A 22 -9.84 15.86 -2.21
N ASP A 23 -10.17 17.09 -2.56
CA ASP A 23 -10.53 17.46 -3.94
C ASP A 23 -9.29 17.72 -4.82
N THR A 24 -8.12 17.86 -4.18
CA THR A 24 -6.85 18.10 -4.88
C THR A 24 -6.02 16.81 -4.97
N VAL A 25 -6.10 15.95 -3.96
CA VAL A 25 -5.25 14.75 -3.87
C VAL A 25 -6.08 13.51 -4.13
N THR A 26 -6.14 13.09 -5.38
CA THR A 26 -6.88 11.91 -5.88
C THR A 26 -5.96 10.83 -6.45
N ASP A 27 -4.69 11.16 -6.75
CA ASP A 27 -3.71 10.21 -7.24
C ASP A 27 -2.33 10.44 -6.59
N TYR A 28 -1.41 9.49 -6.73
CA TYR A 28 -0.06 9.58 -6.15
C TYR A 28 0.70 10.80 -6.62
N ILE A 29 0.52 11.24 -7.88
CA ILE A 29 1.19 12.40 -8.44
C ILE A 29 0.77 13.71 -7.76
N ASP A 30 -0.44 13.75 -7.21
CA ASP A 30 -0.99 14.94 -6.54
C ASP A 30 -0.33 15.19 -5.18
N LEU A 31 0.43 14.23 -4.66
CA LEU A 31 1.31 14.47 -3.52
C LEU A 31 2.41 15.51 -3.82
N CYS A 32 2.58 15.85 -5.09
CA CYS A 32 3.46 16.90 -5.57
C CYS A 32 2.75 18.25 -5.79
N ASP A 33 1.46 18.37 -5.49
CA ASP A 33 0.73 19.64 -5.63
C ASP A 33 1.17 20.63 -4.55
N THR A 34 1.28 21.92 -4.94
CA THR A 34 1.67 22.99 -4.01
C THR A 34 0.68 23.22 -2.87
N ALA A 35 -0.58 22.80 -3.04
CA ALA A 35 -1.61 22.88 -1.98
C ALA A 35 -1.29 22.00 -0.76
N VAL A 36 -0.38 21.02 -0.90
CA VAL A 36 0.06 20.11 0.16
C VAL A 36 1.54 20.25 0.49
N GLU A 37 2.17 21.38 0.12
CA GLU A 37 3.58 21.64 0.43
C GLU A 37 3.86 21.51 1.93
N GLY A 38 4.88 20.71 2.29
CA GLY A 38 5.29 20.45 3.66
C GLY A 38 4.29 19.60 4.49
N GLN A 39 3.23 19.03 3.87
CA GLN A 39 2.17 18.31 4.55
C GLN A 39 1.95 16.89 4.02
N VAL A 40 2.94 16.35 3.28
CA VAL A 40 2.90 15.02 2.66
C VAL A 40 3.81 14.06 3.39
N SER A 41 3.43 12.77 3.38
CA SER A 41 4.31 11.69 3.86
C SER A 41 4.14 10.43 3.02
N TYR A 42 5.25 9.77 2.72
CA TYR A 42 5.29 8.44 2.11
C TYR A 42 6.55 7.68 2.54
N ARG A 43 6.64 6.40 2.22
CA ARG A 43 7.86 5.61 2.49
C ARG A 43 8.82 5.73 1.31
N LEU A 44 10.10 5.89 1.58
CA LEU A 44 11.13 5.67 0.56
C LEU A 44 11.35 4.17 0.37
N LYS A 45 10.40 3.56 -0.34
CA LYS A 45 10.38 2.13 -0.65
C LYS A 45 9.78 1.93 -2.05
N ARG A 46 9.99 0.73 -2.60
CA ARG A 46 9.47 0.31 -3.89
C ARG A 46 8.03 0.72 -4.18
N PRO A 47 7.03 0.59 -3.27
CA PRO A 47 5.66 1.00 -3.56
C PRO A 47 5.54 2.45 -4.02
N THR A 48 6.33 3.36 -3.46
CA THR A 48 6.33 4.77 -3.88
C THR A 48 6.80 4.92 -5.33
N LEU A 49 7.90 4.24 -5.72
CA LEU A 49 8.37 4.28 -7.11
C LEU A 49 7.31 3.74 -8.08
N ILE A 50 6.69 2.63 -7.74
CA ILE A 50 5.67 1.98 -8.58
C ILE A 50 4.40 2.82 -8.68
N GLY A 51 3.90 3.37 -7.55
CA GLY A 51 2.71 4.23 -7.54
C GLY A 51 2.91 5.49 -8.35
N PHE A 52 4.04 6.17 -8.19
CA PHE A 52 4.37 7.35 -8.99
C PHE A 52 4.53 7.03 -10.47
N ALA A 53 5.13 5.88 -10.84
CA ALA A 53 5.23 5.47 -12.24
C ALA A 53 3.84 5.33 -12.87
N PHE A 54 2.89 4.64 -12.21
CA PHE A 54 1.51 4.52 -12.70
C PHE A 54 0.81 5.88 -12.80
N ALA A 55 0.93 6.74 -11.79
CA ALA A 55 0.33 8.07 -11.78
C ALA A 55 0.93 9.01 -12.85
N MET A 56 2.15 8.74 -13.31
CA MET A 56 2.78 9.41 -14.46
C MET A 56 2.42 8.76 -15.81
N GLY A 57 1.48 7.80 -15.84
CA GLY A 57 1.02 7.13 -17.06
C GLY A 57 1.98 6.07 -17.60
N MET A 58 2.93 5.61 -16.81
CA MET A 58 3.88 4.57 -17.19
C MET A 58 3.53 3.25 -16.50
N ASP A 59 3.69 2.13 -17.19
CA ASP A 59 3.50 0.80 -16.60
C ASP A 59 4.85 0.16 -16.28
N PRO A 60 5.32 0.22 -15.02
CA PRO A 60 6.59 -0.36 -14.64
C PRO A 60 6.57 -1.89 -14.66
N PHE A 61 5.40 -2.52 -14.57
CA PHE A 61 5.28 -3.97 -14.60
C PHE A 61 5.42 -4.54 -16.02
N ALA A 62 4.90 -3.81 -17.01
CA ALA A 62 5.10 -4.15 -18.41
C ALA A 62 6.57 -4.06 -18.85
N ALA A 63 7.35 -3.21 -18.19
CA ALA A 63 8.79 -3.01 -18.46
C ALA A 63 9.71 -4.04 -17.78
N TYR A 64 9.20 -5.01 -17.01
CA TYR A 64 10.03 -5.96 -16.27
C TYR A 64 10.97 -6.81 -17.13
N ASP A 65 10.56 -7.12 -18.37
CA ASP A 65 11.39 -7.87 -19.31
C ASP A 65 12.34 -6.96 -20.14
N ASN A 66 12.26 -5.63 -19.95
CA ASN A 66 13.09 -4.63 -20.64
C ASN A 66 13.78 -3.72 -19.60
N ARG A 67 15.00 -4.08 -19.23
CA ARG A 67 15.75 -3.38 -18.20
C ARG A 67 15.98 -1.89 -18.51
N ASP A 68 16.29 -1.56 -19.76
CA ASP A 68 16.58 -0.17 -20.14
C ASP A 68 15.31 0.71 -20.05
N GLU A 69 14.18 0.16 -20.42
CA GLU A 69 12.88 0.81 -20.30
C GLU A 69 12.52 0.99 -18.82
N TYR A 70 12.69 -0.05 -18.00
CA TYR A 70 12.45 0.05 -16.56
C TYR A 70 13.33 1.10 -15.89
N GLU A 71 14.62 1.15 -16.23
CA GLU A 71 15.56 2.16 -15.74
C GLU A 71 15.16 3.58 -16.19
N SER A 72 14.71 3.74 -17.42
CA SER A 72 14.17 5.02 -17.91
C SER A 72 12.92 5.46 -17.14
N ILE A 73 12.01 4.54 -16.82
CA ILE A 73 10.85 4.84 -15.97
C ILE A 73 11.29 5.29 -14.57
N MET A 74 12.20 4.53 -13.94
CA MET A 74 12.67 4.84 -12.58
C MET A 74 13.41 6.16 -12.51
N THR A 75 14.17 6.54 -13.57
CA THR A 75 14.82 7.86 -13.65
C THR A 75 13.79 8.99 -13.66
N LYS A 76 12.73 8.87 -14.45
CA LYS A 76 11.66 9.89 -14.49
C LYS A 76 10.94 10.02 -13.15
N VAL A 77 10.71 8.88 -12.48
CA VAL A 77 10.12 8.88 -11.13
C VAL A 77 11.06 9.53 -10.12
N GLU A 78 12.36 9.24 -10.18
CA GLU A 78 13.40 9.87 -9.36
C GLU A 78 13.35 11.39 -9.50
N ASP A 79 13.42 11.89 -10.74
CA ASP A 79 13.37 13.32 -11.04
C ASP A 79 12.11 13.95 -10.43
N LYS A 80 10.96 13.33 -10.62
CA LYS A 80 9.68 13.82 -10.07
C LYS A 80 9.66 13.85 -8.55
N LEU A 81 10.16 12.81 -7.88
CA LEU A 81 10.23 12.74 -6.42
C LEU A 81 11.20 13.77 -5.84
N ILE A 82 12.28 14.10 -6.57
CA ILE A 82 13.22 15.17 -6.19
C ILE A 82 12.56 16.53 -6.37
N ASP A 83 11.90 16.78 -7.49
CA ASP A 83 11.23 18.06 -7.81
C ASP A 83 10.19 18.45 -6.75
N CYS A 84 9.46 17.49 -6.20
CA CYS A 84 8.43 17.74 -5.20
C CYS A 84 8.85 17.36 -3.76
N LYS A 85 10.14 17.28 -3.50
CA LYS A 85 10.65 16.94 -2.16
C LYS A 85 10.24 17.94 -1.08
N SER A 86 10.05 19.20 -1.44
CA SER A 86 9.54 20.25 -0.52
C SER A 86 8.14 19.95 0.02
N ASN A 87 7.34 19.13 -0.66
CA ASN A 87 6.03 18.71 -0.18
C ASN A 87 6.13 17.74 1.00
N VAL A 88 7.26 17.05 1.12
CA VAL A 88 7.43 15.97 2.10
C VAL A 88 7.77 16.52 3.48
N LYS A 89 6.85 16.36 4.43
CA LYS A 89 7.10 16.63 5.86
C LYS A 89 8.13 15.64 6.42
N THR A 90 7.94 14.36 6.11
CA THR A 90 8.83 13.28 6.54
C THR A 90 8.59 12.01 5.75
N TYR A 91 9.59 11.16 5.66
CA TYR A 91 9.45 9.79 5.18
C TYR A 91 9.14 8.87 6.37
N TRP A 92 7.94 8.30 6.40
CA TRP A 92 7.58 7.40 7.48
C TRP A 92 8.21 6.01 7.33
N THR A 93 8.52 5.37 8.44
CA THR A 93 9.09 4.03 8.49
C THR A 93 8.19 3.02 9.21
N GLY A 94 7.36 3.49 10.13
CA GLY A 94 6.39 2.69 10.88
C GLY A 94 4.96 3.24 10.72
N GLY A 95 3.98 2.35 10.61
CA GLY A 95 2.57 2.74 10.44
C GLY A 95 2.05 3.62 11.57
N ASP A 96 2.37 3.30 12.83
CA ASP A 96 1.91 4.09 13.98
C ASP A 96 2.44 5.52 13.96
N GLN A 97 3.70 5.72 13.53
CA GLN A 97 4.27 7.05 13.32
C GLN A 97 3.44 7.84 12.32
N LEU A 98 3.13 7.26 11.17
CA LEU A 98 2.32 7.92 10.15
C LEU A 98 0.92 8.26 10.67
N LEU A 99 0.24 7.32 11.33
CA LEU A 99 -1.10 7.55 11.85
C LEU A 99 -1.10 8.67 12.91
N ALA A 100 -0.04 8.82 13.70
CA ALA A 100 0.11 9.94 14.63
C ALA A 100 0.19 11.29 13.90
N LEU A 101 1.01 11.39 12.84
CA LEU A 101 1.14 12.61 12.04
C LEU A 101 -0.17 13.02 11.34
N LEU A 102 -0.93 12.05 10.87
CA LEU A 102 -2.24 12.29 10.27
C LEU A 102 -3.28 12.75 11.31
N ARG A 103 -3.28 12.16 12.51
CA ARG A 103 -4.17 12.58 13.62
C ARG A 103 -3.92 14.00 14.08
N THR A 104 -2.66 14.41 14.14
CA THR A 104 -2.27 15.77 14.58
C THR A 104 -2.47 16.81 13.48
N GLY A 105 -2.71 16.39 12.22
CA GLY A 105 -2.82 17.28 11.07
C GLY A 105 -1.48 17.83 10.58
N GLU A 106 -0.34 17.33 11.11
CA GLU A 106 0.99 17.67 10.58
C GLU A 106 1.19 17.14 9.16
N VAL A 107 0.52 16.04 8.83
CA VAL A 107 0.42 15.48 7.49
C VAL A 107 -1.05 15.46 7.10
N LYS A 108 -1.36 15.94 5.89
CA LYS A 108 -2.72 15.96 5.34
C LYS A 108 -2.95 14.98 4.20
N ALA A 109 -1.87 14.56 3.55
CA ALA A 109 -1.91 13.56 2.49
C ALA A 109 -0.74 12.58 2.63
N ALA A 110 -1.01 11.30 2.52
CA ALA A 110 0.04 10.30 2.64
C ALA A 110 -0.24 9.08 1.75
N MET A 111 0.82 8.53 1.16
CA MET A 111 0.76 7.18 0.62
C MET A 111 0.86 6.17 1.77
N ALA A 112 -0.16 5.33 1.92
CA ALA A 112 -0.29 4.43 3.07
C ALA A 112 -1.17 3.23 2.77
N TRP A 113 -1.32 2.34 3.76
CA TRP A 113 -2.20 1.18 3.68
C TRP A 113 -3.65 1.54 4.00
N ASP A 114 -4.58 0.89 3.33
CA ASP A 114 -6.03 1.02 3.47
C ASP A 114 -6.52 0.86 4.93
N ALA A 115 -6.10 -0.20 5.63
CA ALA A 115 -6.47 -0.44 7.01
C ALA A 115 -6.16 0.73 7.96
N GLY A 116 -5.04 1.44 7.72
CA GLY A 116 -4.68 2.65 8.46
C GLY A 116 -5.66 3.80 8.21
N GLY A 117 -6.09 3.97 6.96
CA GLY A 117 -7.08 4.98 6.59
C GLY A 117 -8.44 4.72 7.22
N TRP A 118 -8.92 3.48 7.18
CA TRP A 118 -10.21 3.11 7.81
C TRP A 118 -10.18 3.26 9.33
N LYS A 119 -9.05 2.91 9.97
CA LYS A 119 -8.88 3.14 11.40
C LYS A 119 -8.96 4.63 11.74
N LEU A 120 -8.30 5.49 10.99
CA LEU A 120 -8.34 6.93 11.21
C LEU A 120 -9.72 7.52 10.90
N ASN A 121 -10.41 7.04 9.86
CA ASN A 121 -11.76 7.47 9.51
C ASN A 121 -12.76 7.17 10.64
N ALA A 122 -12.65 6.01 11.27
CA ALA A 122 -13.47 5.67 12.43
C ALA A 122 -13.23 6.57 13.64
N GLU A 123 -12.03 7.16 13.78
CA GLU A 123 -11.67 8.12 14.83
C GLU A 123 -12.04 9.57 14.44
N ASN A 124 -11.87 9.91 13.16
CA ASN A 124 -12.11 11.24 12.60
C ASN A 124 -12.60 11.12 11.13
N PRO A 125 -13.90 11.42 10.84
CA PRO A 125 -14.45 11.31 9.48
C PRO A 125 -13.80 12.26 8.45
N ASP A 126 -13.07 13.28 8.90
CA ASP A 126 -12.31 14.15 7.98
C ASP A 126 -11.07 13.47 7.38
N ILE A 127 -10.69 12.30 7.88
CA ILE A 127 -9.57 11.53 7.34
C ILE A 127 -10.13 10.28 6.66
N ARG A 128 -9.78 10.06 5.40
CA ARG A 128 -10.27 8.91 4.64
C ARG A 128 -9.20 8.26 3.78
N PHE A 129 -9.37 6.97 3.51
CA PHE A 129 -8.63 6.28 2.49
C PHE A 129 -9.24 6.56 1.12
N VAL A 130 -8.39 6.80 0.13
CA VAL A 130 -8.76 7.02 -1.27
C VAL A 130 -7.97 6.03 -2.13
N ALA A 131 -8.70 5.25 -2.94
CA ALA A 131 -8.06 4.46 -3.99
C ALA A 131 -7.59 5.40 -5.10
N PRO A 132 -6.29 5.44 -5.42
CA PRO A 132 -5.75 6.35 -6.44
C PRO A 132 -6.33 6.09 -7.82
N GLU A 133 -6.52 7.13 -8.63
CA GLU A 133 -7.05 7.01 -10.00
C GLU A 133 -6.18 6.12 -10.89
N SER A 134 -4.87 6.18 -10.73
CA SER A 134 -3.91 5.30 -11.44
C SER A 134 -3.92 3.85 -10.95
N GLY A 135 -4.59 3.56 -9.83
CA GLY A 135 -4.78 2.25 -9.23
C GLY A 135 -4.05 2.05 -7.91
N ALA A 136 -4.75 1.50 -6.93
CA ALA A 136 -4.16 1.10 -5.67
C ALA A 136 -3.21 -0.10 -5.87
N LEU A 137 -2.11 -0.15 -5.11
CA LEU A 137 -1.14 -1.24 -5.22
C LEU A 137 -1.54 -2.39 -4.30
N GLY A 138 -2.00 -3.50 -4.88
CA GLY A 138 -2.45 -4.69 -4.14
C GLY A 138 -1.28 -5.53 -3.61
N TRP A 139 -1.37 -5.97 -2.37
CA TRP A 139 -0.41 -6.87 -1.74
C TRP A 139 -1.11 -8.02 -1.03
N ILE A 140 -0.42 -9.14 -0.89
CA ILE A 140 -0.92 -10.36 -0.23
C ILE A 140 0.19 -10.89 0.67
N ASP A 141 -0.12 -11.05 1.96
CA ASP A 141 0.74 -11.76 2.90
C ASP A 141 0.41 -13.25 2.89
N THR A 142 1.41 -14.09 3.02
CA THR A 142 1.28 -15.54 3.00
C THR A 142 1.97 -16.19 4.18
N PHE A 143 1.36 -17.25 4.71
CA PHE A 143 2.06 -18.17 5.59
C PHE A 143 2.91 -19.12 4.75
N ALA A 144 4.18 -19.23 5.09
CA ALA A 144 5.10 -20.18 4.47
C ALA A 144 5.86 -20.95 5.55
N ILE A 145 6.02 -22.26 5.34
CA ILE A 145 6.79 -23.11 6.24
C ILE A 145 8.22 -23.23 5.71
N PRO A 146 9.25 -22.85 6.49
CA PRO A 146 10.64 -22.98 6.07
C PRO A 146 11.00 -24.44 5.77
N ARG A 147 11.82 -24.69 4.73
CA ARG A 147 12.18 -26.03 4.26
C ARG A 147 12.79 -26.95 5.34
N ARG A 148 13.41 -26.38 6.37
CA ARG A 148 14.06 -27.12 7.46
C ARG A 148 13.30 -26.99 8.79
N SER A 149 11.99 -26.75 8.73
CA SER A 149 11.17 -26.71 9.95
C SER A 149 11.08 -28.10 10.54
N GLU A 150 11.33 -28.20 11.83
CA GLU A 150 11.13 -29.45 12.60
C GLU A 150 9.68 -29.55 13.15
N ASN A 151 8.86 -28.51 12.95
CA ASN A 151 7.50 -28.37 13.49
C ASN A 151 6.44 -28.24 12.39
N GLU A 152 6.61 -28.90 11.24
CA GLU A 152 5.70 -28.75 10.10
C GLU A 152 4.23 -29.11 10.46
N GLU A 153 4.02 -30.19 11.21
CA GLU A 153 2.69 -30.63 11.61
C GLU A 153 1.98 -29.56 12.48
N ALA A 154 2.70 -28.99 13.44
CA ALA A 154 2.17 -27.91 14.28
C ALA A 154 1.87 -26.65 13.47
N ALA A 155 2.73 -26.31 12.51
CA ALA A 155 2.53 -25.18 11.60
C ALA A 155 1.27 -25.36 10.74
N TYR A 156 1.06 -26.55 10.17
CA TYR A 156 -0.19 -26.85 9.43
C TYR A 156 -1.43 -26.75 10.29
N LYS A 157 -1.40 -27.30 11.52
CA LYS A 157 -2.51 -27.20 12.46
C LYS A 157 -2.84 -25.74 12.78
N TRP A 158 -1.80 -24.92 13.01
CA TRP A 158 -1.98 -23.51 13.31
C TRP A 158 -2.53 -22.74 12.09
N ILE A 159 -1.97 -22.93 10.89
CA ILE A 159 -2.45 -22.30 9.66
C ILE A 159 -3.93 -22.67 9.42
N ASN A 160 -4.27 -23.97 9.51
CA ASN A 160 -5.65 -24.43 9.35
C ASN A 160 -6.59 -23.81 10.39
N PHE A 161 -6.15 -23.61 11.62
CA PHE A 161 -6.93 -22.95 12.66
C PHE A 161 -7.18 -21.48 12.36
N VAL A 162 -6.12 -20.70 12.04
CA VAL A 162 -6.25 -19.25 11.82
C VAL A 162 -6.98 -18.93 10.52
N MET A 163 -7.00 -19.86 9.56
CA MET A 163 -7.72 -19.72 8.29
C MET A 163 -9.18 -20.22 8.35
N GLN A 164 -9.69 -20.68 9.51
CA GLN A 164 -11.12 -20.89 9.67
C GLN A 164 -11.87 -19.57 9.53
N PRO A 165 -13.00 -19.50 8.80
CA PRO A 165 -13.66 -18.25 8.45
C PRO A 165 -13.93 -17.32 9.64
N GLU A 166 -14.48 -17.86 10.72
CA GLU A 166 -14.76 -17.08 11.94
C GLU A 166 -13.48 -16.55 12.60
N ILE A 167 -12.41 -17.37 12.66
CA ILE A 167 -11.13 -16.98 13.28
C ILE A 167 -10.43 -15.93 12.42
N ALA A 168 -10.40 -16.15 11.11
CA ALA A 168 -9.83 -15.21 10.16
C ALA A 168 -10.55 -13.84 10.18
N ALA A 169 -11.87 -13.83 10.30
CA ALA A 169 -12.65 -12.61 10.47
C ALA A 169 -12.33 -11.88 11.78
N ARG A 170 -12.02 -12.59 12.88
CA ARG A 170 -11.56 -11.93 14.12
C ARG A 170 -10.25 -11.19 13.92
N ILE A 171 -9.34 -11.75 13.11
CA ILE A 171 -8.07 -11.09 12.75
C ILE A 171 -8.37 -9.83 11.94
N THR A 172 -9.23 -9.91 10.91
CA THR A 172 -9.68 -8.77 10.11
C THR A 172 -10.31 -7.69 10.99
N ASN A 173 -11.23 -8.05 11.88
CA ASN A 173 -11.92 -7.12 12.77
C ASN A 173 -10.97 -6.42 13.77
N ALA A 174 -9.83 -7.01 14.06
CA ALA A 174 -8.81 -6.44 14.96
C ALA A 174 -7.76 -5.59 14.23
N SER A 175 -7.35 -6.02 13.04
CA SER A 175 -6.25 -5.39 12.29
C SER A 175 -6.72 -4.39 11.23
N GLY A 176 -7.94 -4.54 10.72
CA GLY A 176 -8.45 -3.84 9.54
C GLY A 176 -8.02 -4.47 8.20
N ASN A 177 -7.04 -5.38 8.18
CA ASN A 177 -6.61 -6.05 6.94
C ASN A 177 -7.58 -7.17 6.58
N PHE A 178 -7.94 -7.29 5.30
CA PHE A 178 -8.85 -8.35 4.85
C PHE A 178 -8.16 -9.71 4.82
N THR A 179 -8.91 -10.74 5.21
CA THR A 179 -8.43 -12.12 5.14
C THR A 179 -8.67 -12.73 3.75
N ALA A 180 -7.79 -13.64 3.35
CA ALA A 180 -7.96 -14.49 2.18
C ALA A 180 -8.81 -15.75 2.45
N SER A 181 -9.34 -15.92 3.66
CA SER A 181 -10.18 -17.06 4.03
C SER A 181 -11.57 -16.91 3.42
N LYS A 182 -11.97 -17.89 2.59
CA LYS A 182 -13.28 -17.91 1.94
C LYS A 182 -14.40 -18.05 2.98
N GLY A 183 -15.42 -17.19 2.89
CA GLY A 183 -16.58 -17.16 3.78
C GLY A 183 -16.36 -16.39 5.10
N ALA A 184 -15.16 -15.81 5.30
CA ALA A 184 -14.89 -14.98 6.46
C ALA A 184 -15.65 -13.65 6.44
N ASP A 185 -16.02 -13.17 5.25
CA ASP A 185 -16.79 -11.95 5.04
C ASP A 185 -18.13 -11.92 5.77
N GLU A 186 -18.74 -13.09 6.01
CA GLU A 186 -19.97 -13.20 6.81
C GLU A 186 -19.77 -12.79 8.28
N PHE A 187 -18.56 -12.92 8.82
CA PHE A 187 -18.20 -12.65 10.22
C PHE A 187 -17.46 -11.32 10.40
N VAL A 188 -17.13 -10.62 9.30
CA VAL A 188 -16.52 -9.30 9.36
C VAL A 188 -17.57 -8.26 9.78
N LYS A 189 -17.19 -7.33 10.66
CA LYS A 189 -18.06 -6.25 11.12
C LYS A 189 -18.58 -5.40 9.97
N ALA A 190 -19.82 -4.94 10.09
CA ALA A 190 -20.49 -4.16 9.04
C ALA A 190 -19.75 -2.85 8.71
N ASP A 191 -19.33 -2.12 9.74
CA ASP A 191 -18.57 -0.86 9.61
C ASP A 191 -17.31 -1.00 8.76
N LEU A 192 -16.57 -2.09 8.96
CA LEU A 192 -15.36 -2.36 8.18
C LEU A 192 -15.68 -2.76 6.72
N ARG A 193 -16.75 -3.54 6.50
CA ARG A 193 -17.23 -3.86 5.15
C ARG A 193 -17.72 -2.62 4.40
N ASP A 194 -18.38 -1.72 5.10
CA ASP A 194 -18.90 -0.48 4.52
C ASP A 194 -17.75 0.47 4.18
N ALA A 195 -16.76 0.64 5.07
CA ALA A 195 -15.54 1.41 4.78
C ALA A 195 -14.79 0.91 3.54
N TYR A 196 -14.72 -0.42 3.34
CA TYR A 196 -14.15 -1.00 2.12
C TYR A 196 -14.97 -0.61 0.88
N ARG A 197 -16.31 -0.75 0.92
CA ARG A 197 -17.19 -0.44 -0.22
C ARG A 197 -17.18 1.04 -0.58
N GLU A 198 -17.04 1.91 0.42
CA GLU A 198 -16.92 3.36 0.21
C GLU A 198 -15.57 3.75 -0.45
N SER A 199 -14.52 3.00 -0.14
CA SER A 199 -13.18 3.25 -0.68
C SER A 199 -12.96 2.64 -2.07
N PHE A 200 -13.70 1.57 -2.40
CA PHE A 200 -13.50 0.79 -3.63
C PHE A 200 -14.83 0.51 -4.31
N ASP A 201 -15.12 1.24 -5.36
CA ASP A 201 -16.13 0.85 -6.34
C ASP A 201 -15.60 -0.24 -7.29
N ASP A 202 -16.44 -0.77 -8.16
CA ASP A 202 -16.07 -1.81 -9.10
C ASP A 202 -14.91 -1.40 -10.03
N ALA A 203 -14.83 -0.12 -10.39
CA ALA A 203 -13.76 0.40 -11.23
C ALA A 203 -12.42 0.40 -10.48
N ALA A 204 -12.41 0.89 -9.22
CA ALA A 204 -11.22 0.90 -8.37
C ALA A 204 -10.73 -0.52 -8.08
N ILE A 205 -11.63 -1.48 -7.81
CA ILE A 205 -11.28 -2.90 -7.61
C ILE A 205 -10.62 -3.48 -8.87
N ASN A 206 -11.19 -3.25 -10.05
CA ASN A 206 -10.64 -3.73 -11.31
C ASN A 206 -9.33 -3.06 -11.69
N ASN A 207 -9.05 -1.88 -11.15
CA ASN A 207 -7.82 -1.12 -11.39
C ASN A 207 -6.70 -1.41 -10.37
N ILE A 208 -6.91 -2.30 -9.39
CA ILE A 208 -5.85 -2.70 -8.46
C ILE A 208 -4.64 -3.26 -9.22
N LYS A 209 -3.47 -2.71 -8.96
CA LYS A 209 -2.19 -3.13 -9.55
C LYS A 209 -1.55 -4.18 -8.66
N TRP A 210 -1.68 -5.44 -9.02
CA TRP A 210 -1.06 -6.55 -8.30
C TRP A 210 0.40 -6.72 -8.71
N TYR A 211 1.29 -6.83 -7.73
CA TYR A 211 2.71 -7.01 -7.99
C TYR A 211 2.99 -8.35 -8.67
N PRO A 212 3.56 -8.37 -9.87
CA PRO A 212 4.13 -9.59 -10.44
C PRO A 212 5.43 -9.95 -9.73
N PRO A 213 5.94 -11.20 -9.91
CA PRO A 213 7.26 -11.57 -9.41
C PRO A 213 8.34 -10.61 -9.93
N VAL A 214 9.17 -10.11 -9.00
CA VAL A 214 10.21 -9.14 -9.32
C VAL A 214 11.38 -9.81 -10.01
N PRO A 215 11.81 -9.37 -11.20
CA PRO A 215 13.01 -9.85 -11.84
C PRO A 215 14.27 -9.58 -11.00
N PRO A 216 15.25 -10.52 -10.98
CA PRO A 216 16.48 -10.33 -10.24
C PRO A 216 17.24 -9.07 -10.65
N GLY A 217 17.72 -8.31 -9.67
CA GLY A 217 18.55 -7.12 -9.87
C GLY A 217 17.78 -5.80 -9.95
N LEU A 218 16.45 -5.79 -10.15
CA LEU A 218 15.66 -4.56 -10.14
C LEU A 218 15.64 -3.93 -8.74
N GLU A 219 15.58 -4.72 -7.70
CA GLU A 219 15.60 -4.23 -6.30
C GLU A 219 16.85 -3.41 -5.98
N THR A 220 18.01 -3.80 -6.54
CA THR A 220 19.27 -3.04 -6.35
C THR A 220 19.19 -1.68 -7.04
N MET A 221 18.67 -1.62 -8.27
CA MET A 221 18.47 -0.38 -9.01
C MET A 221 17.49 0.55 -8.28
N GLU A 222 16.36 0.03 -7.86
CA GLU A 222 15.36 0.77 -7.08
C GLU A 222 15.94 1.33 -5.78
N GLY A 223 16.75 0.54 -5.08
CA GLY A 223 17.46 1.00 -3.88
C GLY A 223 18.35 2.21 -4.17
N GLN A 224 19.11 2.19 -5.28
CA GLN A 224 19.96 3.31 -5.68
C GLN A 224 19.14 4.57 -6.02
N VAL A 225 18.00 4.42 -6.69
CA VAL A 225 17.06 5.54 -6.96
C VAL A 225 16.57 6.15 -5.65
N LEU A 226 16.11 5.33 -4.71
CA LEU A 226 15.61 5.78 -3.42
C LEU A 226 16.70 6.49 -2.60
N ASP A 227 17.93 5.99 -2.63
CA ASP A 227 19.09 6.61 -1.96
C ASP A 227 19.37 8.00 -2.54
N ARG A 228 19.29 8.18 -3.88
CA ARG A 228 19.47 9.48 -4.54
C ARG A 228 18.35 10.46 -4.20
N VAL A 229 17.08 10.00 -4.20
CA VAL A 229 15.94 10.81 -3.75
C VAL A 229 16.15 11.27 -2.30
N GLN A 230 16.62 10.39 -1.43
CA GLN A 230 16.87 10.72 -0.03
C GLN A 230 18.00 11.75 0.10
N ALA A 231 19.08 11.60 -0.66
CA ALA A 231 20.26 12.45 -0.60
C ALA A 231 20.11 13.80 -1.31
N ALA A 232 19.14 13.96 -2.22
CA ALA A 232 18.90 15.24 -2.90
C ALA A 232 18.58 16.35 -1.90
N ASN A 233 19.05 17.58 -2.18
CA ASN A 233 18.86 18.77 -1.34
C ASN A 233 17.59 19.53 -1.71
#